data_f7c26d52a632efdd7fe804feee3cbb09
#
_entry.id   f7c26d52a632efdd7fe804feee3cbb09
#
_cell.length_a   1.000
_cell.length_b   1.000
_cell.length_c   1.000
_cell.angle_alpha   90.00
_cell.angle_beta   90.00
_cell.angle_gamma   90.00
#
_symmetry.space_group_name_H-M   'P 1'
#
loop_
_entity.id
_entity.type
_entity.pdbx_description
1 polymer ?
#
loop_
_entity_poly.entity_id
_entity_poly.type
_entity_poly.pdbx_seq_one_letter_code
_entity_poly.pdbx_strand_id
1 'polypeptide(L)'
;DIKNRQKDTNVNDGGKPGAVIYIPSGDYHLKTQVKIDISYLKIQGSGHGFVSSSIRYNVPKEQWKNLHDIWPGGSRILVDLEPLKGDERSGAAFLVEREGDPRISSVEFENFCIDGLHFVDDGNGDPENTYLNGKTGIYVASAQDSFRITGMGIIYLEHGVTLYNSDALSVHDNFIAECGNCVELRGAGQASKITDNLMGAGYRGYTIFAENFGGL
;
A
#
# COMPACT_ATOMS: atom_id res chain seq x y z
N ASP A 1 13.74 -1.86 18.08
CA ASP A 1 13.54 -2.78 19.20
C ASP A 1 13.15 -4.19 18.74
N ILE A 2 12.15 -4.34 17.88
CA ILE A 2 11.73 -5.65 17.34
C ILE A 2 12.88 -6.35 16.62
N LYS A 3 13.59 -5.66 15.75
CA LYS A 3 14.76 -6.18 15.03
C LYS A 3 15.85 -6.69 15.99
N ASN A 4 16.07 -5.98 17.10
CA ASN A 4 17.05 -6.41 18.10
C ASN A 4 16.64 -7.70 18.81
N ARG A 5 15.36 -7.92 19.03
CA ARG A 5 14.82 -9.15 19.64
C ARG A 5 14.90 -10.35 18.71
N GLN A 6 14.97 -10.11 17.40
CA GLN A 6 15.04 -11.17 16.39
C GLN A 6 16.47 -11.59 16.02
N LYS A 7 17.51 -10.94 16.56
CA LYS A 7 18.90 -11.15 16.15
C LYS A 7 19.45 -12.56 16.36
N ASP A 8 18.94 -13.25 17.36
CA ASP A 8 19.49 -14.56 17.77
C ASP A 8 18.70 -15.75 17.20
N THR A 9 17.83 -15.49 16.23
CA THR A 9 16.97 -16.50 15.65
C THR A 9 17.37 -16.85 14.22
N ASN A 10 16.79 -17.92 13.67
CA ASN A 10 17.13 -18.44 12.37
C ASN A 10 17.12 -17.31 11.31
N VAL A 11 18.25 -17.10 10.68
CA VAL A 11 18.43 -16.06 9.65
C VAL A 11 17.46 -16.22 8.47
N ASN A 12 17.06 -17.44 8.14
CA ASN A 12 16.13 -17.69 7.03
C ASN A 12 14.72 -17.24 7.33
N ASP A 13 14.30 -17.27 8.59
CA ASP A 13 12.95 -16.87 9.01
C ASP A 13 12.88 -15.41 9.48
N GLY A 14 14.00 -14.71 9.55
CA GLY A 14 14.06 -13.34 10.04
C GLY A 14 13.70 -13.17 11.52
N GLY A 15 13.60 -14.29 12.24
CA GLY A 15 13.54 -14.30 13.69
C GLY A 15 12.16 -14.36 14.34
N LYS A 16 12.18 -14.77 15.57
CA LYS A 16 11.02 -14.79 16.50
C LYS A 16 11.38 -14.07 17.79
N PRO A 17 10.46 -13.51 18.54
CA PRO A 17 9.03 -13.46 18.30
C PRO A 17 8.66 -12.44 17.21
N GLY A 18 7.47 -12.62 16.62
CA GLY A 18 6.82 -11.62 15.79
C GLY A 18 6.34 -10.41 16.59
N ALA A 19 5.78 -9.44 15.90
CA ALA A 19 5.24 -8.25 16.52
C ALA A 19 3.96 -7.78 15.82
N VAL A 20 3.12 -7.10 16.58
CA VAL A 20 1.97 -6.34 16.07
C VAL A 20 2.21 -4.87 16.36
N ILE A 21 2.12 -4.03 15.32
CA ILE A 21 2.06 -2.58 15.44
C ILE A 21 0.60 -2.19 15.25
N TYR A 22 0.00 -1.61 16.27
CA TYR A 22 -1.36 -1.12 16.20
C TYR A 22 -1.36 0.38 15.95
N ILE A 23 -2.15 0.79 14.94
CA ILE A 23 -2.38 2.18 14.59
C ILE A 23 -3.77 2.56 15.08
N PRO A 24 -3.90 3.37 16.13
CA PRO A 24 -5.21 3.83 16.60
C PRO A 24 -5.96 4.61 15.53
N SER A 25 -7.27 4.82 15.74
CA SER A 25 -8.06 5.72 14.90
C SER A 25 -7.47 7.12 14.91
N GLY A 26 -7.41 7.74 13.74
CA GLY A 26 -6.87 9.09 13.56
C GLY A 26 -6.12 9.23 12.24
N ASP A 27 -5.67 10.46 11.97
CA ASP A 27 -4.93 10.84 10.78
C ASP A 27 -3.44 11.03 11.13
N TYR A 28 -2.59 10.35 10.37
CA TYR A 28 -1.15 10.32 10.61
C TYR A 28 -0.39 10.75 9.37
N HIS A 29 0.27 11.90 9.39
CA HIS A 29 1.11 12.38 8.31
C HIS A 29 2.43 11.62 8.24
N LEU A 30 2.59 10.83 7.20
CA LEU A 30 3.82 10.08 6.93
C LEU A 30 4.74 10.91 6.03
N LYS A 31 5.74 11.54 6.62
CA LYS A 31 6.71 12.41 5.93
C LYS A 31 7.98 11.68 5.49
N THR A 32 8.17 10.46 5.96
CA THR A 32 9.32 9.62 5.60
C THR A 32 8.85 8.19 5.39
N GLN A 33 9.54 7.48 4.51
CA GLN A 33 9.29 6.09 4.22
C GLN A 33 9.45 5.20 5.45
N VAL A 34 8.52 4.25 5.63
CA VAL A 34 8.67 3.17 6.60
C VAL A 34 9.31 1.96 5.91
N LYS A 35 10.57 1.68 6.24
CA LYS A 35 11.26 0.48 5.76
C LYS A 35 11.03 -0.69 6.72
N ILE A 36 10.57 -1.82 6.16
CA ILE A 36 10.32 -3.07 6.86
C ILE A 36 11.34 -4.10 6.35
N ASP A 37 12.26 -4.48 7.22
CA ASP A 37 13.32 -5.45 6.92
C ASP A 37 13.30 -6.66 7.89
N ILE A 38 12.14 -6.91 8.51
CA ILE A 38 11.90 -7.97 9.49
C ILE A 38 10.73 -8.86 9.07
N SER A 39 10.75 -10.11 9.51
CA SER A 39 9.66 -11.06 9.33
C SER A 39 8.67 -11.04 10.50
N TYR A 40 7.51 -11.68 10.31
CA TYR A 40 6.48 -11.86 11.33
C TYR A 40 5.98 -10.54 11.94
N LEU A 41 5.85 -9.53 11.10
CA LEU A 41 5.32 -8.24 11.48
C LEU A 41 3.90 -8.08 10.96
N LYS A 42 2.98 -7.73 11.85
CA LYS A 42 1.63 -7.29 11.51
C LYS A 42 1.48 -5.81 11.81
N ILE A 43 1.01 -5.04 10.83
CA ILE A 43 0.61 -3.65 11.01
C ILE A 43 -0.91 -3.62 10.88
N GLN A 44 -1.58 -3.19 11.93
CA GLN A 44 -3.04 -3.26 12.04
C GLN A 44 -3.61 -1.93 12.49
N GLY A 45 -4.65 -1.48 11.79
CA GLY A 45 -5.43 -0.31 12.19
C GLY A 45 -6.82 -0.64 12.73
N SER A 46 -7.62 0.41 12.94
CA SER A 46 -9.00 0.34 13.45
C SER A 46 -10.06 0.34 12.33
N GLY A 47 -9.67 0.08 11.08
CA GLY A 47 -10.52 0.15 9.91
C GLY A 47 -10.05 1.23 8.93
N HIS A 48 -10.43 1.08 7.65
CA HIS A 48 -10.02 2.03 6.62
C HIS A 48 -10.97 3.24 6.47
N GLY A 49 -12.16 3.16 7.05
CA GLY A 49 -13.09 4.28 7.13
C GLY A 49 -13.79 4.69 5.82
N PHE A 50 -13.57 3.98 4.69
CA PHE A 50 -14.18 4.36 3.43
C PHE A 50 -15.61 3.92 3.29
N VAL A 51 -16.40 4.82 2.70
CA VAL A 51 -17.78 4.57 2.33
C VAL A 51 -17.91 4.33 0.83
N SER A 52 -17.20 5.10 0.01
CA SER A 52 -17.25 5.00 -1.44
C SER A 52 -16.10 5.78 -2.10
N SER A 53 -15.55 5.26 -3.19
CA SER A 53 -14.61 5.98 -4.04
C SER A 53 -15.24 7.16 -4.79
N SER A 54 -16.56 7.11 -4.98
CA SER A 54 -17.28 8.14 -5.72
C SER A 54 -17.76 9.31 -4.85
N ILE A 55 -17.31 9.42 -3.62
CA ILE A 55 -17.76 10.47 -2.70
C ILE A 55 -17.54 11.87 -3.27
N ARG A 56 -16.50 12.09 -4.06
CA ARG A 56 -16.23 13.36 -4.73
C ARG A 56 -17.36 13.83 -5.64
N TYR A 57 -18.11 12.91 -6.24
CA TYR A 57 -19.25 13.27 -7.08
C TYR A 57 -20.49 13.65 -6.28
N ASN A 58 -20.48 13.38 -4.99
CA ASN A 58 -21.58 13.70 -4.08
C ASN A 58 -21.35 15.00 -3.30
N VAL A 59 -20.23 15.69 -3.54
CA VAL A 59 -19.90 16.96 -2.89
C VAL A 59 -19.61 18.05 -3.92
N PRO A 60 -19.81 19.31 -3.59
CA PRO A 60 -19.45 20.43 -4.47
C PRO A 60 -17.97 20.46 -4.82
N LYS A 61 -17.64 20.90 -6.04
CA LYS A 61 -16.24 20.96 -6.53
C LYS A 61 -15.31 21.77 -5.62
N GLU A 62 -15.83 22.78 -4.97
CA GLU A 62 -15.08 23.64 -4.05
C GLU A 62 -14.52 22.87 -2.84
N GLN A 63 -15.13 21.72 -2.54
CA GLN A 63 -14.71 20.84 -1.44
C GLN A 63 -13.70 19.77 -1.87
N TRP A 64 -13.46 19.59 -3.17
CA TRP A 64 -12.61 18.49 -3.67
C TRP A 64 -11.17 18.56 -3.17
N LYS A 65 -10.61 19.75 -2.97
CA LYS A 65 -9.28 19.95 -2.40
C LYS A 65 -9.12 19.43 -0.97
N ASN A 66 -10.24 19.20 -0.28
CA ASN A 66 -10.28 18.74 1.10
C ASN A 66 -11.05 17.42 1.22
N LEU A 67 -11.10 16.60 0.17
CA LEU A 67 -11.85 15.34 0.19
C LEU A 67 -11.39 14.38 1.29
N HIS A 68 -10.11 14.39 1.63
CA HIS A 68 -9.60 13.63 2.75
C HIS A 68 -10.23 14.02 4.10
N ASP A 69 -10.70 15.25 4.25
CA ASP A 69 -11.39 15.72 5.46
C ASP A 69 -12.84 15.27 5.54
N ILE A 70 -13.39 14.81 4.42
CA ILE A 70 -14.80 14.40 4.32
C ILE A 70 -14.96 12.91 4.69
N TRP A 71 -13.90 12.12 4.62
CA TRP A 71 -13.94 10.69 4.88
C TRP A 71 -13.69 10.39 6.35
N PRO A 72 -14.73 10.01 7.06
CA PRO A 72 -14.65 9.85 8.50
C PRO A 72 -14.11 8.50 8.90
N GLY A 73 -13.34 8.50 9.95
CA GLY A 73 -13.08 7.33 10.77
C GLY A 73 -11.91 6.46 10.36
N GLY A 74 -11.66 5.45 11.14
CA GLY A 74 -10.57 4.51 10.96
C GLY A 74 -9.19 5.07 11.26
N SER A 75 -8.18 4.29 10.90
CA SER A 75 -6.77 4.66 10.98
C SER A 75 -6.30 5.06 9.60
N ARG A 76 -5.82 6.27 9.43
CA ARG A 76 -5.47 6.81 8.12
C ARG A 76 -4.04 7.31 8.08
N ILE A 77 -3.24 6.77 7.17
CA ILE A 77 -1.88 7.21 6.87
C ILE A 77 -1.94 8.15 5.68
N LEU A 78 -1.68 9.41 5.91
CA LEU A 78 -1.60 10.45 4.90
C LEU A 78 -0.16 10.49 4.36
N VAL A 79 0.03 10.08 3.11
CA VAL A 79 1.37 9.94 2.51
C VAL A 79 1.88 11.31 2.07
N ASP A 80 2.56 11.98 2.98
CA ASP A 80 3.08 13.36 2.85
C ASP A 80 4.61 13.37 2.59
N LEU A 81 5.12 12.29 2.03
CA LEU A 81 6.51 12.18 1.60
C LEU A 81 6.68 12.70 0.17
N GLU A 82 7.89 13.15 -0.16
CA GLU A 82 8.26 13.63 -1.48
C GLU A 82 9.07 12.55 -2.22
N PRO A 83 8.51 11.92 -3.26
CA PRO A 83 9.21 10.92 -4.05
C PRO A 83 10.41 11.52 -4.81
N LEU A 84 11.49 10.77 -4.92
CA LEU A 84 12.61 11.15 -5.77
C LEU A 84 12.28 10.80 -7.23
N LYS A 85 12.48 11.75 -8.12
CA LYS A 85 12.18 11.58 -9.54
C LYS A 85 12.92 10.38 -10.13
N GLY A 86 12.17 9.44 -10.69
CA GLY A 86 12.73 8.25 -11.33
C GLY A 86 13.07 7.11 -10.37
N ASP A 87 12.72 7.23 -9.10
CA ASP A 87 12.89 6.18 -8.10
C ASP A 87 11.53 5.85 -7.46
N GLU A 88 10.84 4.86 -8.01
CA GLU A 88 9.54 4.39 -7.50
C GLU A 88 9.59 3.93 -6.04
N ARG A 89 10.75 3.37 -5.62
CA ARG A 89 10.91 2.89 -4.24
C ARG A 89 10.90 4.03 -3.23
N SER A 90 11.43 5.18 -3.63
CA SER A 90 11.47 6.36 -2.75
C SER A 90 10.08 6.90 -2.44
N GLY A 91 9.12 6.65 -3.32
CA GLY A 91 7.72 7.06 -3.15
C GLY A 91 6.88 6.11 -2.28
N ALA A 92 7.42 4.98 -1.85
CA ALA A 92 6.68 4.01 -1.07
C ALA A 92 6.44 4.48 0.36
N ALA A 93 5.18 4.48 0.79
CA ALA A 93 4.84 4.72 2.19
C ALA A 93 5.42 3.59 3.07
N PHE A 94 5.21 2.35 2.63
CA PHE A 94 5.78 1.17 3.24
C PHE A 94 6.65 0.42 2.22
N LEU A 95 7.94 0.35 2.47
CA LEU A 95 8.89 -0.43 1.67
C LEU A 95 9.28 -1.69 2.42
N VAL A 96 8.86 -2.85 1.91
CA VAL A 96 9.22 -4.16 2.46
C VAL A 96 10.43 -4.68 1.69
N GLU A 97 11.60 -4.50 2.26
CA GLU A 97 12.86 -4.83 1.61
C GLU A 97 13.94 -5.21 2.64
N ARG A 98 14.65 -6.27 2.35
CA ARG A 98 15.84 -6.69 3.09
C ARG A 98 17.01 -6.87 2.13
N GLU A 99 18.18 -6.39 2.48
CA GLU A 99 19.39 -6.62 1.72
C GLU A 99 19.87 -8.05 1.89
N GLY A 100 20.19 -8.71 0.77
CA GLY A 100 20.66 -10.09 0.74
C GLY A 100 19.56 -11.13 1.00
N ASP A 101 19.93 -12.38 1.06
CA ASP A 101 19.13 -13.46 1.65
C ASP A 101 19.37 -13.46 3.16
N PRO A 102 18.35 -13.58 3.96
CA PRO A 102 17.16 -14.40 3.84
C PRO A 102 15.89 -13.65 3.45
N ARG A 103 14.86 -14.42 3.05
CA ARG A 103 13.51 -13.94 2.78
C ARG A 103 12.91 -13.23 3.99
N ILE A 104 12.00 -12.30 3.69
CA ILE A 104 11.07 -11.80 4.69
C ILE A 104 9.81 -12.67 4.63
N SER A 105 9.32 -13.12 5.76
CA SER A 105 8.12 -13.98 5.85
C SER A 105 7.04 -13.36 6.71
N SER A 106 5.78 -13.62 6.35
CA SER A 106 4.60 -13.28 7.16
C SER A 106 4.55 -11.79 7.58
N VAL A 107 4.73 -10.89 6.63
CA VAL A 107 4.39 -9.47 6.83
C VAL A 107 2.96 -9.24 6.44
N GLU A 108 2.18 -8.63 7.33
CA GLU A 108 0.74 -8.42 7.17
C GLU A 108 0.38 -6.95 7.36
N PHE A 109 -0.48 -6.44 6.46
CA PHE A 109 -1.11 -5.12 6.56
C PHE A 109 -2.61 -5.31 6.67
N GLU A 110 -3.24 -4.72 7.69
CA GLU A 110 -4.63 -4.99 7.99
C GLU A 110 -5.38 -3.77 8.51
N ASN A 111 -6.57 -3.51 7.95
CA ASN A 111 -7.59 -2.63 8.50
C ASN A 111 -7.15 -1.17 8.73
N PHE A 112 -6.49 -0.53 7.77
CA PHE A 112 -6.25 0.91 7.79
C PHE A 112 -6.23 1.50 6.38
N CYS A 113 -6.21 2.82 6.31
CA CYS A 113 -6.15 3.57 5.06
C CYS A 113 -4.73 4.04 4.75
N ILE A 114 -4.37 3.99 3.47
CA ILE A 114 -3.22 4.69 2.90
C ILE A 114 -3.76 5.67 1.85
N ASP A 115 -3.55 6.95 2.09
CA ASP A 115 -4.06 8.05 1.29
C ASP A 115 -2.91 8.86 0.72
N GLY A 116 -2.81 8.93 -0.62
CA GLY A 116 -1.74 9.64 -1.32
C GLY A 116 -1.88 11.17 -1.28
N LEU A 117 -2.97 11.72 -0.73
CA LEU A 117 -3.23 13.15 -0.55
C LEU A 117 -3.48 13.98 -1.82
N HIS A 118 -3.18 13.47 -2.98
CA HIS A 118 -3.28 14.26 -4.20
C HIS A 118 -4.48 13.86 -5.03
N PHE A 119 -5.62 14.43 -4.72
CA PHE A 119 -6.66 14.64 -5.66
C PHE A 119 -6.62 16.10 -6.11
N VAL A 120 -6.06 16.37 -7.28
CA VAL A 120 -6.08 17.69 -7.90
C VAL A 120 -7.00 17.62 -9.12
N ASP A 121 -8.16 18.25 -9.03
CA ASP A 121 -8.91 18.61 -10.22
C ASP A 121 -8.20 19.81 -10.87
N ASP A 122 -7.57 19.60 -12.02
CA ASP A 122 -6.92 20.67 -12.79
C ASP A 122 -7.94 21.63 -13.44
N GLY A 123 -9.23 21.41 -13.19
CA GLY A 123 -10.33 22.18 -13.74
C GLY A 123 -10.70 21.84 -15.19
N ASN A 124 -9.95 20.96 -15.83
CA ASN A 124 -10.18 20.57 -17.23
C ASN A 124 -10.92 19.23 -17.35
N GLY A 125 -11.20 18.59 -16.23
CA GLY A 125 -11.77 17.24 -16.20
C GLY A 125 -10.79 16.17 -16.68
N ASP A 126 -9.50 16.51 -16.78
CA ASP A 126 -8.44 15.56 -17.08
C ASP A 126 -7.79 15.08 -15.78
N PRO A 127 -8.10 13.88 -15.31
CA PRO A 127 -7.53 13.32 -14.10
C PRO A 127 -6.10 12.79 -14.29
N GLU A 128 -5.46 12.97 -15.44
CA GLU A 128 -4.13 12.41 -15.71
C GLU A 128 -3.08 12.81 -14.69
N ASN A 129 -3.13 14.03 -14.22
CA ASN A 129 -2.16 14.53 -13.25
C ASN A 129 -2.48 14.15 -11.80
N THR A 130 -3.66 13.62 -11.55
CA THR A 130 -4.15 13.31 -10.21
C THR A 130 -3.47 12.08 -9.60
N TYR A 131 -3.13 11.13 -10.47
CA TYR A 131 -2.61 9.83 -10.08
C TYR A 131 -1.12 9.66 -10.34
N LEU A 132 -0.50 10.62 -11.02
CA LEU A 132 0.93 10.59 -11.35
C LEU A 132 1.74 11.37 -10.31
N ASN A 133 1.64 10.95 -9.06
CA ASN A 133 2.28 11.62 -7.95
C ASN A 133 3.57 10.94 -7.46
N GLY A 134 4.02 9.88 -8.12
CA GLY A 134 5.22 9.12 -7.76
C GLY A 134 5.10 8.31 -6.48
N LYS A 135 3.90 8.28 -5.87
CA LYS A 135 3.71 7.61 -4.57
C LYS A 135 3.22 6.19 -4.75
N THR A 136 3.74 5.32 -3.88
CA THR A 136 3.31 3.92 -3.76
C THR A 136 2.82 3.67 -2.33
N GLY A 137 1.70 2.99 -2.20
CA GLY A 137 1.19 2.64 -0.86
C GLY A 137 2.07 1.60 -0.19
N ILE A 138 2.15 0.42 -0.77
CA ILE A 138 2.98 -0.68 -0.27
C ILE A 138 3.85 -1.19 -1.42
N TYR A 139 5.15 -1.12 -1.26
CA TYR A 139 6.12 -1.68 -2.20
C TYR A 139 6.84 -2.87 -1.57
N VAL A 140 6.67 -4.05 -2.14
CA VAL A 140 7.37 -5.25 -1.72
C VAL A 140 8.47 -5.52 -2.72
N ALA A 141 9.73 -5.43 -2.28
CA ALA A 141 10.93 -5.60 -3.10
C ALA A 141 11.80 -6.77 -2.62
N SER A 142 11.20 -7.75 -1.99
CA SER A 142 11.92 -8.89 -1.42
C SER A 142 11.12 -10.16 -1.66
N ALA A 143 11.77 -11.27 -1.88
CA ALA A 143 11.11 -12.57 -1.88
C ALA A 143 10.35 -12.75 -0.56
N GLN A 144 9.07 -13.04 -0.66
CA GLN A 144 8.17 -13.14 0.48
C GLN A 144 7.54 -14.52 0.52
N ASP A 145 7.26 -14.99 1.72
CA ASP A 145 6.34 -16.09 1.94
C ASP A 145 5.23 -15.64 2.89
N SER A 146 3.98 -15.98 2.55
CA SER A 146 2.80 -15.68 3.40
C SER A 146 2.57 -14.18 3.68
N PHE A 147 2.85 -13.33 2.70
CA PHE A 147 2.53 -11.92 2.77
C PHE A 147 1.03 -11.68 2.63
N ARG A 148 0.46 -10.73 3.40
CA ARG A 148 -0.98 -10.44 3.36
C ARG A 148 -1.27 -8.95 3.39
N ILE A 149 -2.26 -8.57 2.56
CA ILE A 149 -2.91 -7.26 2.58
C ILE A 149 -4.41 -7.50 2.63
N THR A 150 -5.07 -7.13 3.73
CA THR A 150 -6.49 -7.37 3.92
C THR A 150 -7.19 -6.24 4.66
N GLY A 151 -8.44 -5.96 4.28
CA GLY A 151 -9.25 -4.93 4.92
C GLY A 151 -8.68 -3.50 4.79
N MET A 152 -7.83 -3.27 3.80
CA MET A 152 -7.20 -1.98 3.57
C MET A 152 -8.05 -1.07 2.71
N GLY A 153 -7.91 0.24 2.95
CA GLY A 153 -8.32 1.27 2.01
C GLY A 153 -7.06 1.92 1.41
N ILE A 154 -6.89 1.89 0.11
CA ILE A 154 -5.72 2.45 -0.57
C ILE A 154 -6.19 3.37 -1.69
N ILE A 155 -5.85 4.65 -1.61
CA ILE A 155 -6.37 5.66 -2.53
C ILE A 155 -5.36 6.75 -2.88
N TYR A 156 -5.57 7.38 -4.05
CA TYR A 156 -4.85 8.57 -4.52
C TYR A 156 -3.34 8.39 -4.61
N LEU A 157 -2.91 7.22 -5.03
CA LEU A 157 -1.51 6.86 -5.25
C LEU A 157 -1.29 6.55 -6.74
N GLU A 158 -0.11 6.81 -7.26
CA GLU A 158 0.26 6.33 -8.59
C GLU A 158 0.27 4.81 -8.61
N HIS A 159 0.81 4.19 -7.56
CA HIS A 159 0.87 2.75 -7.39
C HIS A 159 0.24 2.36 -6.04
N GLY A 160 -0.90 1.68 -6.06
CA GLY A 160 -1.55 1.25 -4.81
C GLY A 160 -0.68 0.24 -4.06
N VAL A 161 -0.43 -0.89 -4.69
CA VAL A 161 0.42 -1.98 -4.19
C VAL A 161 1.33 -2.47 -5.30
N THR A 162 2.62 -2.49 -5.09
CA THR A 162 3.60 -3.07 -6.01
C THR A 162 4.26 -4.29 -5.38
N LEU A 163 4.12 -5.44 -6.02
CA LEU A 163 4.66 -6.72 -5.59
C LEU A 163 5.74 -7.17 -6.58
N TYR A 164 6.99 -7.08 -6.18
CA TYR A 164 8.13 -7.37 -7.03
C TYR A 164 8.90 -8.59 -6.55
N ASN A 165 9.05 -9.60 -7.40
CA ASN A 165 9.75 -10.87 -7.10
C ASN A 165 9.23 -11.57 -5.83
N SER A 166 7.92 -11.63 -5.63
CA SER A 166 7.32 -12.10 -4.38
C SER A 166 6.43 -13.31 -4.59
N ASP A 167 6.48 -14.25 -3.65
CA ASP A 167 5.72 -15.50 -3.66
C ASP A 167 4.66 -15.56 -2.57
N ALA A 168 3.69 -16.45 -2.74
CA ALA A 168 2.68 -16.78 -1.74
C ALA A 168 1.95 -15.56 -1.16
N LEU A 169 1.59 -14.63 -2.02
CA LEU A 169 0.92 -13.38 -1.67
C LEU A 169 -0.59 -13.59 -1.55
N SER A 170 -1.20 -12.88 -0.63
CA SER A 170 -2.65 -12.84 -0.50
C SER A 170 -3.12 -11.39 -0.35
N VAL A 171 -3.80 -10.88 -1.38
CA VAL A 171 -4.39 -9.54 -1.41
C VAL A 171 -5.89 -9.70 -1.53
N HIS A 172 -6.61 -9.50 -0.42
CA HIS A 172 -8.04 -9.79 -0.40
C HIS A 172 -8.84 -8.86 0.52
N ASP A 173 -10.12 -8.72 0.22
CA ASP A 173 -11.07 -7.90 1.00
C ASP A 173 -10.63 -6.43 1.15
N ASN A 174 -9.96 -5.87 0.14
CA ASN A 174 -9.51 -4.49 0.16
C ASN A 174 -10.40 -3.58 -0.67
N PHE A 175 -10.36 -2.30 -0.35
CA PHE A 175 -10.88 -1.21 -1.14
C PHE A 175 -9.69 -0.43 -1.72
N ILE A 176 -9.37 -0.64 -2.99
CA ILE A 176 -8.25 0.04 -3.68
C ILE A 176 -8.82 0.84 -4.84
N ALA A 177 -8.80 2.14 -4.75
CA ALA A 177 -9.44 2.97 -5.75
C ALA A 177 -8.72 4.30 -5.99
N GLU A 178 -9.02 4.90 -7.13
CA GLU A 178 -8.45 6.19 -7.51
C GLU A 178 -6.92 6.18 -7.47
N CYS A 179 -6.33 5.06 -7.86
CA CYS A 179 -4.89 4.86 -8.06
C CYS A 179 -4.56 4.83 -9.55
N GLY A 180 -3.34 5.13 -9.91
CA GLY A 180 -2.84 4.89 -11.26
C GLY A 180 -2.97 3.41 -11.58
N ASN A 181 -2.24 2.56 -10.87
CA ASN A 181 -2.46 1.11 -10.85
C ASN A 181 -2.84 0.67 -9.43
N CYS A 182 -3.88 -0.17 -9.29
CA CYS A 182 -4.29 -0.61 -7.96
C CYS A 182 -3.34 -1.68 -7.40
N VAL A 183 -3.09 -2.74 -8.17
CA VAL A 183 -2.14 -3.81 -7.80
C VAL A 183 -1.22 -4.09 -8.98
N GLU A 184 0.07 -4.07 -8.72
CA GLU A 184 1.10 -4.39 -9.69
C GLU A 184 1.84 -5.66 -9.28
N LEU A 185 1.92 -6.61 -10.20
CA LEU A 185 2.66 -7.85 -10.08
C LEU A 185 3.82 -7.81 -11.05
N ARG A 186 5.04 -7.65 -10.53
CA ARG A 186 6.24 -7.48 -11.35
C ARG A 186 7.30 -8.52 -11.03
N GLY A 187 8.02 -8.95 -12.06
CA GLY A 187 9.12 -9.89 -11.93
C GLY A 187 8.68 -11.33 -11.67
N ALA A 188 9.61 -12.16 -11.20
CA ALA A 188 9.36 -13.57 -10.93
C ALA A 188 8.63 -13.74 -9.61
N GLY A 189 7.40 -14.20 -9.65
CA GLY A 189 6.59 -14.54 -8.48
C GLY A 189 5.66 -15.70 -8.80
N GLN A 190 5.12 -16.36 -7.78
CA GLN A 190 4.22 -17.50 -7.94
C GLN A 190 3.35 -17.73 -6.71
N ALA A 191 2.39 -18.66 -6.83
CA ALA A 191 1.54 -19.11 -5.74
C ALA A 191 0.79 -17.98 -5.02
N SER A 192 0.34 -16.97 -5.77
CA SER A 192 -0.32 -15.79 -5.22
C SER A 192 -1.80 -15.78 -5.55
N LYS A 193 -2.57 -15.01 -4.81
CA LYS A 193 -3.99 -14.76 -5.08
C LYS A 193 -4.41 -13.33 -4.80
N ILE A 194 -5.28 -12.84 -5.66
CA ILE A 194 -5.94 -11.54 -5.52
C ILE A 194 -7.44 -11.80 -5.62
N THR A 195 -8.16 -11.71 -4.51
CA THR A 195 -9.57 -12.09 -4.45
C THR A 195 -10.38 -11.09 -3.62
N ASP A 196 -11.67 -11.01 -3.92
CA ASP A 196 -12.66 -10.30 -3.09
C ASP A 196 -12.33 -8.81 -2.84
N ASN A 197 -11.58 -8.18 -3.76
CA ASN A 197 -11.26 -6.77 -3.67
C ASN A 197 -12.24 -5.92 -4.48
N LEU A 198 -12.58 -4.76 -3.95
CA LEU A 198 -13.19 -3.68 -4.71
C LEU A 198 -12.08 -2.78 -5.26
N MET A 199 -11.87 -2.81 -6.57
CA MET A 199 -10.80 -2.05 -7.22
C MET A 199 -11.34 -1.17 -8.33
N GLY A 200 -10.90 0.08 -8.34
CA GLY A 200 -11.18 1.03 -9.40
C GLY A 200 -9.92 1.83 -9.72
N ALA A 201 -9.25 1.48 -10.82
CA ALA A 201 -8.11 2.24 -11.29
C ALA A 201 -8.51 3.67 -11.64
N GLY A 202 -7.56 4.56 -11.54
CA GLY A 202 -7.69 5.89 -12.06
C GLY A 202 -7.75 5.91 -13.58
N TYR A 203 -7.92 7.08 -14.13
CA TYR A 203 -7.97 7.27 -15.58
C TYR A 203 -6.65 6.84 -16.22
N ARG A 204 -6.70 5.97 -17.21
CA ARG A 204 -5.55 5.33 -17.88
C ARG A 204 -4.73 4.33 -17.05
N GLY A 205 -5.16 3.99 -15.87
CA GLY A 205 -4.50 2.98 -15.05
C GLY A 205 -5.13 1.59 -15.20
N TYR A 206 -4.58 0.65 -14.45
CA TYR A 206 -5.04 -0.73 -14.42
C TYR A 206 -5.44 -1.13 -13.00
N THR A 207 -6.52 -1.88 -12.86
CA THR A 207 -6.86 -2.51 -11.58
C THR A 207 -5.81 -3.54 -11.18
N ILE A 208 -5.38 -4.34 -12.16
CA ILE A 208 -4.26 -5.28 -12.00
C ILE A 208 -3.32 -5.10 -13.20
N PHE A 209 -2.07 -4.81 -12.92
CA PHE A 209 -0.99 -4.78 -13.90
C PHE A 209 -0.04 -5.93 -13.61
N ALA A 210 0.19 -6.81 -14.58
CA ALA A 210 1.10 -7.94 -14.42
C ALA A 210 2.18 -7.93 -15.50
N GLU A 211 3.44 -7.98 -15.08
CA GLU A 211 4.60 -8.00 -15.96
C GLU A 211 5.60 -9.06 -15.52
N ASN A 212 5.82 -10.06 -16.39
CA ASN A 212 6.74 -11.17 -16.14
C ASN A 212 6.46 -11.96 -14.85
N PHE A 213 5.22 -11.97 -14.39
CA PHE A 213 4.80 -12.65 -13.17
C PHE A 213 4.48 -14.12 -13.46
N GLY A 214 5.02 -15.05 -12.66
CA GLY A 214 4.99 -16.48 -12.94
C GLY A 214 3.68 -17.20 -12.65
N GLY A 215 2.76 -16.61 -11.91
CA GLY A 215 1.45 -17.21 -11.64
C GLY A 215 0.67 -16.58 -10.49
N LEU A 216 -0.62 -16.60 -10.67
CA LEU A 216 -1.64 -16.19 -9.70
C LEU A 216 -2.39 -17.42 -9.21
#